data_fa7ffdc3858918dcdd56cf4ba74469cd
#
_entry.id   fa7ffdc3858918dcdd56cf4ba74469cd
#
_cell.length_a   1.000
_cell.length_b   1.000
_cell.length_c   1.000
_cell.angle_alpha   90.00
_cell.angle_beta   90.00
_cell.angle_gamma   90.00
#
_symmetry.space_group_name_H-M   'P 1'
#
loop_
_entity.id
_entity.type
_entity.pdbx_description
1 polymer ?
#
loop_
_entity_poly.entity_id
_entity_poly.type
_entity_poly.pdbx_seq_one_letter_code
_entity_poly.pdbx_strand_id
1 'polypeptide(L)'
;MIDWTLKEIAGMIDHSLLHPTMTDDEMTEGCHQAVAYGMATVCVKPMFVKQAHHLVRHSKTKVCSVIGFPHGNNTTKIKVAETKLAILEGATEIDMV
;
A
#
# COMPACT_ATOMS: atom_id res chain seq x y z
N MET A 1 -22.75 -9.84 20.27
CA MET A 1 -21.66 -8.84 20.23
C MET A 1 -20.44 -9.47 19.59
N ILE A 2 -19.80 -8.75 18.70
CA ILE A 2 -18.58 -9.25 18.04
C ILE A 2 -17.37 -8.80 18.86
N ASP A 3 -16.57 -9.78 19.29
CA ASP A 3 -15.35 -9.50 20.04
C ASP A 3 -14.15 -9.58 19.10
N TRP A 4 -13.79 -8.44 18.53
CA TRP A 4 -12.60 -8.34 17.69
C TRP A 4 -11.38 -7.97 18.52
N THR A 5 -10.29 -8.70 18.34
CA THR A 5 -9.01 -8.28 18.91
C THR A 5 -8.39 -7.17 18.08
N LEU A 6 -7.50 -6.40 18.69
CA LEU A 6 -6.75 -5.37 17.96
C LEU A 6 -5.99 -5.97 16.76
N LYS A 7 -5.40 -7.15 16.96
CA LYS A 7 -4.67 -7.86 15.91
C LYS A 7 -5.58 -8.24 14.73
N GLU A 8 -6.78 -8.73 15.03
CA GLU A 8 -7.74 -9.09 13.98
C GLU A 8 -8.19 -7.87 13.19
N ILE A 9 -8.45 -6.76 13.87
CA ILE A 9 -8.84 -5.50 13.22
C ILE A 9 -7.70 -4.97 12.36
N ALA A 10 -6.47 -4.95 12.90
CA ALA A 10 -5.29 -4.51 12.15
C ALA A 10 -5.12 -5.33 10.87
N GLY A 11 -5.36 -6.64 10.93
CA GLY A 11 -5.27 -7.54 9.77
C GLY A 11 -6.29 -7.27 8.67
N MET A 12 -7.23 -6.36 8.88
CA MET A 12 -8.22 -5.94 7.89
C MET A 12 -7.96 -4.52 7.36
N ILE A 13 -6.88 -3.87 7.79
CA ILE A 13 -6.60 -2.47 7.44
C ILE A 13 -5.54 -2.38 6.37
N ASP A 14 -5.82 -1.58 5.35
CA ASP A 14 -4.82 -1.09 4.41
C ASP A 14 -4.27 0.22 4.99
N HIS A 15 -3.04 0.18 5.48
CA HIS A 15 -2.41 1.35 6.11
C HIS A 15 -2.01 2.36 5.05
N SER A 16 -2.75 3.45 4.94
CA SER A 16 -2.56 4.45 3.89
C SER A 16 -1.36 5.34 4.15
N LEU A 17 -0.40 5.32 3.22
CA LEU A 17 0.81 6.15 3.24
C LEU A 17 0.79 7.02 1.98
N LEU A 18 -0.22 7.90 1.89
CA LEU A 18 -0.58 8.56 0.62
C LEU A 18 -0.46 10.09 0.67
N HIS A 19 0.01 10.66 1.77
CA HIS A 19 0.11 12.10 1.88
C HIS A 19 1.00 12.66 0.77
N PRO A 20 0.58 13.74 0.07
CA PRO A 20 1.34 14.25 -1.08
C PRO A 20 2.77 14.67 -0.77
N THR A 21 3.02 15.12 0.46
CA THR A 21 4.35 15.58 0.89
C THR A 21 5.12 14.54 1.71
N MET A 22 4.65 13.29 1.73
CA MET A 22 5.30 12.23 2.47
C MET A 22 6.72 11.99 1.95
N THR A 23 7.67 11.99 2.88
CA THR A 23 9.07 11.71 2.58
C THR A 23 9.34 10.21 2.55
N ASP A 24 10.49 9.83 2.01
CA ASP A 24 10.93 8.42 2.03
C ASP A 24 11.04 7.89 3.47
N ASP A 25 11.54 8.70 4.39
CA ASP A 25 11.67 8.31 5.79
C ASP A 25 10.30 8.09 6.45
N GLU A 26 9.33 8.96 6.16
CA GLU A 26 7.97 8.81 6.67
C GLU A 26 7.31 7.56 6.11
N MET A 27 7.51 7.26 4.83
CA MET A 27 7.00 6.05 4.20
C MET A 27 7.63 4.81 4.83
N THR A 28 8.94 4.83 5.04
CA THR A 28 9.66 3.74 5.69
C THR A 28 9.14 3.48 7.11
N GLU A 29 8.95 4.53 7.89
CA GLU A 29 8.40 4.42 9.24
C GLU A 29 6.98 3.86 9.21
N GLY A 30 6.16 4.32 8.27
CA GLY A 30 4.80 3.79 8.10
C GLY A 30 4.78 2.30 7.77
N CYS A 31 5.72 1.83 6.96
CA CYS A 31 5.86 0.40 6.67
C CYS A 31 6.25 -0.39 7.93
N HIS A 32 7.17 0.13 8.72
CA HIS A 32 7.56 -0.51 9.98
C HIS A 32 6.39 -0.60 10.96
N GLN A 33 5.58 0.45 11.06
CA GLN A 33 4.38 0.46 11.90
C GLN A 33 3.37 -0.58 11.42
N ALA A 34 3.13 -0.67 10.13
CA ALA A 34 2.18 -1.63 9.56
C ALA A 34 2.62 -3.07 9.88
N VAL A 35 3.89 -3.37 9.74
CA VAL A 35 4.43 -4.69 10.07
C VAL A 35 4.29 -4.98 11.55
N ALA A 36 4.61 -4.01 12.41
CA ALA A 36 4.53 -4.17 13.87
C ALA A 36 3.12 -4.48 14.35
N TYR A 37 2.11 -3.85 13.73
CA TYR A 37 0.70 -4.09 14.08
C TYR A 37 0.05 -5.24 13.32
N GLY A 38 0.76 -5.84 12.36
CA GLY A 38 0.19 -6.92 11.54
C GLY A 38 -0.93 -6.44 10.61
N MET A 39 -0.79 -5.25 10.04
CA MET A 39 -1.78 -4.72 9.11
C MET A 39 -1.80 -5.52 7.81
N ALA A 40 -2.96 -5.55 7.14
CA ALA A 40 -3.14 -6.33 5.92
C ALA A 40 -2.17 -5.86 4.83
N THR A 41 -2.13 -4.54 4.58
CA THR A 41 -1.23 -3.95 3.60
C THR A 41 -0.68 -2.62 4.08
N VAL A 42 0.38 -2.18 3.38
CA VAL A 42 0.71 -0.75 3.27
C VAL A 42 0.18 -0.31 1.91
N CYS A 43 -0.66 0.72 1.90
CA CYS A 43 -1.21 1.28 0.66
C CYS A 43 -0.39 2.51 0.30
N VAL A 44 0.36 2.41 -0.79
CA VAL A 44 1.38 3.41 -1.13
C VAL A 44 1.14 4.00 -2.52
N LYS A 45 1.80 5.12 -2.76
CA LYS A 45 1.86 5.72 -4.11
C LYS A 45 2.69 4.82 -5.02
N PRO A 46 2.39 4.76 -6.32
CA PRO A 46 3.12 3.86 -7.24
C PRO A 46 4.63 4.00 -7.18
N MET A 47 5.14 5.20 -6.98
CA MET A 47 6.59 5.44 -6.89
C MET A 47 7.26 4.72 -5.71
N PHE A 48 6.50 4.31 -4.70
CA PHE A 48 7.04 3.67 -3.50
C PHE A 48 6.82 2.15 -3.46
N VAL A 49 6.16 1.56 -4.45
CA VAL A 49 5.81 0.13 -4.42
C VAL A 49 7.04 -0.77 -4.22
N LYS A 50 8.07 -0.55 -5.01
CA LYS A 50 9.28 -1.37 -4.94
C LYS A 50 9.96 -1.28 -3.58
N GLN A 51 10.08 -0.08 -3.04
CA GLN A 51 10.69 0.15 -1.73
C GLN A 51 9.84 -0.44 -0.61
N ALA A 52 8.52 -0.24 -0.65
CA ALA A 52 7.59 -0.80 0.34
C ALA A 52 7.63 -2.32 0.31
N HIS A 53 7.64 -2.92 -0.87
CA HIS A 53 7.74 -4.38 -1.02
C HIS A 53 9.01 -4.91 -0.34
N HIS A 54 10.14 -4.26 -0.56
CA HIS A 54 11.39 -4.62 0.09
C HIS A 54 11.28 -4.55 1.63
N LEU A 55 10.65 -3.47 2.13
CA LEU A 55 10.55 -3.24 3.58
C LEU A 55 9.64 -4.25 4.29
N VAL A 56 8.59 -4.74 3.64
CA VAL A 56 7.61 -5.63 4.28
C VAL A 56 7.75 -7.10 3.88
N ARG A 57 8.72 -7.46 3.03
CA ARG A 57 8.81 -8.76 2.39
C ARG A 57 8.91 -9.96 3.33
N HIS A 58 9.42 -9.77 4.54
CA HIS A 58 9.57 -10.84 5.52
C HIS A 58 8.44 -10.87 6.55
N SER A 59 7.32 -10.22 6.24
CA SER A 59 6.15 -10.14 7.11
C SER A 59 4.89 -10.62 6.40
N LYS A 60 3.77 -10.66 7.12
CA LYS A 60 2.46 -10.96 6.54
C LYS A 60 1.85 -9.76 5.83
N THR A 61 2.33 -8.55 6.11
CA THR A 61 1.87 -7.32 5.48
C THR A 61 2.25 -7.30 4.01
N LYS A 62 1.28 -7.00 3.14
CA LYS A 62 1.47 -6.94 1.70
C LYS A 62 1.50 -5.48 1.24
N VAL A 63 1.69 -5.28 -0.06
CA VAL A 63 1.71 -3.94 -0.65
C VAL A 63 0.48 -3.77 -1.51
N CYS A 64 -0.26 -2.69 -1.24
CA CYS A 64 -1.34 -2.19 -2.09
C CYS A 64 -0.83 -0.93 -2.78
N SER A 65 -1.09 -0.77 -4.07
CA SER A 65 -0.77 0.45 -4.79
C SER A 65 -2.05 1.15 -5.24
N VAL A 66 -2.10 2.46 -5.04
CA VAL A 66 -3.14 3.26 -5.69
C VAL A 66 -2.81 3.41 -7.17
N ILE A 67 -3.85 3.51 -7.99
CA ILE A 67 -3.73 3.65 -9.45
C ILE A 67 -4.60 4.82 -9.89
N GLY A 68 -4.04 5.75 -10.65
CA GLY A 68 -4.76 6.94 -11.11
C GLY A 68 -5.12 7.91 -10.00
N PHE A 69 -4.49 7.78 -8.87
CA PHE A 69 -4.80 8.49 -7.63
C PHE A 69 -4.17 9.89 -7.61
N PRO A 70 -4.85 10.90 -7.05
CA PRO A 70 -6.17 10.82 -6.41
C PRO A 70 -7.33 11.13 -7.37
N HIS A 71 -7.08 11.74 -8.53
CA HIS A 71 -8.14 12.32 -9.34
C HIS A 71 -8.88 11.30 -10.22
N GLY A 72 -8.22 10.20 -10.59
CA GLY A 72 -8.81 9.18 -11.45
C GLY A 72 -9.04 9.64 -12.88
N ASN A 73 -8.43 10.75 -13.30
CA ASN A 73 -8.67 11.37 -14.60
C ASN A 73 -7.64 11.01 -15.68
N ASN A 74 -6.76 10.06 -15.38
CA ASN A 74 -5.87 9.52 -16.39
C ASN A 74 -6.65 8.63 -17.36
N THR A 75 -6.17 8.51 -18.58
CA THR A 75 -6.80 7.60 -19.56
C THR A 75 -6.67 6.14 -19.08
N THR A 76 -7.58 5.30 -19.54
CA THR A 76 -7.57 3.87 -19.23
C THR A 76 -6.21 3.23 -19.56
N LYS A 77 -5.64 3.57 -20.69
CA LYS A 77 -4.35 3.03 -21.12
C LYS A 77 -3.24 3.33 -20.12
N ILE A 78 -3.22 4.52 -19.57
CA ILE A 78 -2.22 4.91 -18.56
C ILE A 78 -2.46 4.17 -17.25
N LYS A 79 -3.73 4.04 -16.80
CA LYS A 79 -4.06 3.29 -15.61
C LYS A 79 -3.65 1.83 -15.72
N VAL A 80 -3.85 1.22 -16.88
CA VAL A 80 -3.42 -0.16 -17.15
C VAL A 80 -1.90 -0.27 -17.06
N ALA A 81 -1.17 0.66 -17.66
CA ALA A 81 0.29 0.66 -17.62
C ALA A 81 0.81 0.80 -16.18
N GLU A 82 0.21 1.71 -15.41
CA GLU A 82 0.58 1.93 -14.00
C GLU A 82 0.31 0.68 -13.16
N THR A 83 -0.83 0.02 -13.39
CA THR A 83 -1.19 -1.23 -12.71
C THR A 83 -0.18 -2.34 -12.99
N LYS A 84 0.18 -2.52 -14.27
CA LYS A 84 1.15 -3.54 -14.66
C LYS A 84 2.50 -3.33 -13.98
N LEU A 85 2.97 -2.08 -13.95
CA LEU A 85 4.23 -1.76 -13.31
C LEU A 85 4.16 -1.98 -11.80
N ALA A 86 3.07 -1.58 -11.16
CA ALA A 86 2.89 -1.78 -9.73
C ALA A 86 2.95 -3.27 -9.36
N ILE A 87 2.28 -4.13 -10.14
CA ILE A 87 2.30 -5.58 -9.93
C ILE A 87 3.72 -6.11 -10.11
N LEU A 88 4.40 -5.69 -11.16
CA LEU A 88 5.77 -6.11 -11.44
C LEU A 88 6.71 -5.76 -10.29
N GLU A 89 6.50 -4.61 -9.66
CA GLU A 89 7.35 -4.12 -8.57
C GLU A 89 6.96 -4.67 -7.19
N GLY A 90 5.89 -5.46 -7.09
CA GLY A 90 5.57 -6.20 -5.89
C GLY A 90 4.22 -5.93 -5.24
N ALA A 91 3.38 -5.10 -5.84
CA ALA A 91 2.03 -4.89 -5.33
C ALA A 91 1.18 -6.15 -5.55
N THR A 92 0.46 -6.56 -4.53
CA THR A 92 -0.47 -7.68 -4.59
C THR A 92 -1.93 -7.24 -4.52
N GLU A 93 -2.16 -5.97 -4.20
CA GLU A 93 -3.49 -5.35 -4.19
C GLU A 93 -3.43 -4.04 -4.95
N ILE A 94 -4.51 -3.74 -5.64
CA ILE A 94 -4.64 -2.54 -6.46
C ILE A 94 -5.86 -1.77 -6.00
N ASP A 95 -5.67 -0.48 -5.72
CA ASP A 95 -6.73 0.44 -5.35
C ASP A 95 -6.88 1.47 -6.48
N MET A 96 -7.69 1.13 -7.47
CA MET A 96 -7.84 1.91 -8.70
C MET A 96 -8.92 2.97 -8.55
N VAL A 97 -8.57 4.20 -8.95
CA VAL A 97 -9.49 5.33 -8.93
C VAL A 97 -9.92 5.73 -10.33
#